data_3e30bc15d00bbf95ab6eb37a5b97fd62
#
_entry.id   3e30bc15d00bbf95ab6eb37a5b97fd62
#
_cell.length_a   1.000
_cell.length_b   1.000
_cell.length_c   1.000
_cell.angle_alpha   90.00
_cell.angle_beta   90.00
_cell.angle_gamma   90.00
#
_symmetry.space_group_name_H-M   'P 1'
#
loop_
_entity.id
_entity.type
_entity.pdbx_description
1 polymer ?
#
loop_
_entity_poly.entity_id
_entity_poly.type
_entity_poly.pdbx_seq_one_letter_code
_entity_poly.pdbx_strand_id
1 'polypeptide(L)'
;MDESWLKFRDDLSKALRAFARGDAGPYKALWSHSADTSVMGAFGGYNRGWDDVARRLGWAAAQYRDGVYDHFEVLDEVVGTDFAHLVWREQVSSTGVDGQMLMRRRRGTQIHRREGSQWRIIHQHTDPLVEVQEP
;
A
#
# COMPACT_ATOMS: atom_id res chain seq x y z
N MET A 1 7.21 -11.72 -17.70
CA MET A 1 6.22 -10.83 -17.06
C MET A 1 6.06 -9.62 -17.95
N ASP A 2 4.85 -9.14 -18.18
CA ASP A 2 4.67 -8.10 -19.16
C ASP A 2 5.18 -6.72 -18.69
N GLU A 3 5.44 -5.84 -19.65
CA GLU A 3 6.04 -4.53 -19.38
C GLU A 3 5.12 -3.63 -18.56
N SER A 4 3.79 -3.74 -18.75
CA SER A 4 2.83 -2.90 -18.01
C SER A 4 2.86 -3.21 -16.51
N TRP A 5 3.03 -4.47 -16.15
CA TRP A 5 3.16 -4.87 -14.74
C TRP A 5 4.50 -4.43 -14.16
N LEU A 6 5.59 -4.59 -14.91
CA LEU A 6 6.91 -4.14 -14.45
C LEU A 6 6.94 -2.63 -14.23
N LYS A 7 6.27 -1.88 -15.11
CA LYS A 7 6.12 -0.43 -14.93
C LYS A 7 5.32 -0.11 -13.66
N PHE A 8 4.21 -0.81 -13.45
CA PHE A 8 3.41 -0.63 -12.23
C PHE A 8 4.24 -0.90 -10.97
N ARG A 9 5.02 -1.98 -10.96
CA ARG A 9 5.87 -2.33 -9.82
C ARG A 9 6.93 -1.26 -9.55
N ASP A 10 7.52 -0.68 -10.59
CA ASP A 10 8.49 0.40 -10.43
C ASP A 10 7.81 1.66 -9.88
N ASP A 11 6.64 2.02 -10.42
CA ASP A 11 5.86 3.15 -9.94
C ASP A 11 5.41 2.93 -8.50
N LEU A 12 5.03 1.71 -8.13
CA LEU A 12 4.64 1.36 -6.76
C LEU A 12 5.80 1.58 -5.78
N SER A 13 7.00 1.14 -6.14
CA SER A 13 8.19 1.33 -5.32
C SER A 13 8.44 2.82 -5.04
N LYS A 14 8.35 3.66 -6.07
CA LYS A 14 8.53 5.11 -5.94
C LYS A 14 7.42 5.73 -5.11
N ALA A 15 6.18 5.30 -5.32
CA ALA A 15 5.01 5.81 -4.61
C ALA A 15 5.07 5.49 -3.12
N LEU A 16 5.51 4.29 -2.75
CA LEU A 16 5.66 3.90 -1.35
C LEU A 16 6.74 4.74 -0.66
N ARG A 17 7.84 5.03 -1.34
CA ARG A 17 8.88 5.91 -0.77
C ARG A 17 8.34 7.32 -0.50
N ALA A 18 7.53 7.85 -1.42
CA ALA A 18 6.88 9.16 -1.22
C ALA A 18 5.89 9.11 -0.06
N PHE A 19 5.10 8.05 0.02
CA PHE A 19 4.11 7.84 1.08
C PHE A 19 4.76 7.86 2.47
N ALA A 20 5.89 7.19 2.61
CA ALA A 20 6.64 7.15 3.87
C ALA A 20 7.20 8.51 4.28
N ARG A 21 7.28 9.47 3.35
CA ARG A 21 7.67 10.85 3.64
C ARG A 21 6.48 11.79 3.83
N GLY A 22 5.26 11.23 3.85
CA GLY A 22 4.05 11.99 4.07
C GLY A 22 3.33 12.46 2.80
N ASP A 23 3.79 12.04 1.63
CA ASP A 23 3.21 12.41 0.34
C ASP A 23 2.38 11.25 -0.22
N ALA A 24 1.06 11.36 -0.13
CA ALA A 24 0.15 10.34 -0.62
C ALA A 24 -0.13 10.45 -2.13
N GLY A 25 0.26 11.53 -2.78
CA GLY A 25 -0.11 11.81 -4.18
C GLY A 25 0.24 10.71 -5.16
N PRO A 26 1.53 10.30 -5.26
CA PRO A 26 1.93 9.24 -6.17
C PRO A 26 1.22 7.91 -5.91
N TYR A 27 1.00 7.57 -4.62
CA TYR A 27 0.33 6.34 -4.25
C TYR A 27 -1.15 6.35 -4.66
N LYS A 28 -1.85 7.45 -4.38
CA LYS A 28 -3.25 7.64 -4.81
C LYS A 28 -3.41 7.48 -6.32
N ALA A 29 -2.41 7.93 -7.09
CA ALA A 29 -2.46 7.85 -8.56
C ALA A 29 -2.41 6.41 -9.07
N LEU A 30 -1.95 5.45 -8.27
CA LEU A 30 -1.89 4.04 -8.64
C LEU A 30 -3.17 3.27 -8.32
N TRP A 31 -4.09 3.88 -7.61
CA TRP A 31 -5.37 3.28 -7.23
C TRP A 31 -6.42 3.47 -8.30
N SER A 32 -7.35 2.52 -8.40
CA SER A 32 -8.57 2.71 -9.17
C SER A 32 -9.44 3.75 -8.46
N HIS A 33 -9.93 4.73 -9.20
CA HIS A 33 -10.80 5.77 -8.66
C HIS A 33 -12.28 5.39 -8.79
N SER A 34 -12.58 4.11 -8.64
CA SER A 34 -13.92 3.55 -8.80
C SER A 34 -14.65 3.43 -7.46
N ALA A 35 -15.95 3.17 -7.55
CA ALA A 35 -16.80 2.99 -6.37
C ALA A 35 -16.54 1.68 -5.63
N ASP A 36 -15.91 0.69 -6.28
CA ASP A 36 -15.62 -0.62 -5.70
C ASP A 36 -14.22 -0.73 -5.09
N THR A 37 -13.44 0.33 -5.14
CA THR A 37 -12.12 0.39 -4.49
C THR A 37 -12.30 0.37 -2.98
N SER A 38 -11.44 -0.37 -2.26
CA SER A 38 -11.54 -0.47 -0.79
C SER A 38 -10.17 -0.64 -0.14
N VAL A 39 -10.10 -0.24 1.15
CA VAL A 39 -8.88 -0.37 1.94
C VAL A 39 -9.21 -0.75 3.38
N MET A 40 -8.44 -1.70 3.92
CA MET A 40 -8.35 -2.02 5.33
C MET A 40 -6.91 -1.73 5.75
N GLY A 41 -6.66 -0.52 6.26
CA GLY A 41 -5.32 -0.08 6.58
C GLY A 41 -4.84 -0.57 7.93
N ALA A 42 -3.52 -0.55 8.14
CA ALA A 42 -2.90 -0.99 9.39
C ALA A 42 -3.23 -0.10 10.58
N PHE A 43 -3.72 1.11 10.34
CA PHE A 43 -4.22 1.99 11.40
C PHE A 43 -5.69 1.69 11.77
N GLY A 44 -6.28 0.65 11.15
CA GLY A 44 -7.64 0.21 11.43
C GLY A 44 -8.67 0.70 10.43
N GLY A 45 -9.89 0.23 10.60
CA GLY A 45 -11.02 0.67 9.80
C GLY A 45 -11.20 -0.05 8.48
N TYR A 46 -12.26 0.31 7.82
CA TYR A 46 -12.60 -0.16 6.48
C TYR A 46 -13.23 1.01 5.71
N ASN A 47 -12.68 1.31 4.56
CA ASN A 47 -13.14 2.40 3.71
C ASN A 47 -13.43 1.85 2.30
N ARG A 48 -14.53 2.27 1.71
CA ARG A 48 -14.94 1.82 0.38
C ARG A 48 -15.38 3.01 -0.47
N GLY A 49 -15.06 2.92 -1.77
CA GLY A 49 -15.28 3.99 -2.73
C GLY A 49 -14.13 4.98 -2.72
N TRP A 50 -13.82 5.52 -3.91
CA TRP A 50 -12.59 6.31 -4.08
C TRP A 50 -12.51 7.52 -3.15
N ASP A 51 -13.60 8.29 -3.00
CA ASP A 51 -13.55 9.51 -2.18
C ASP A 51 -13.16 9.20 -0.74
N ASP A 52 -13.72 8.12 -0.19
CA ASP A 52 -13.45 7.69 1.18
C ASP A 52 -12.04 7.09 1.30
N VAL A 53 -11.67 6.26 0.34
CA VAL A 53 -10.33 5.66 0.30
C VAL A 53 -9.26 6.75 0.17
N ALA A 54 -9.46 7.74 -0.71
CA ALA A 54 -8.51 8.83 -0.91
C ALA A 54 -8.28 9.62 0.38
N ARG A 55 -9.35 9.93 1.11
CA ARG A 55 -9.23 10.64 2.40
C ARG A 55 -8.43 9.81 3.40
N ARG A 56 -8.70 8.51 3.48
CA ARG A 56 -7.99 7.62 4.40
C ARG A 56 -6.52 7.48 4.06
N LEU A 57 -6.18 7.36 2.78
CA LEU A 57 -4.79 7.30 2.33
C LEU A 57 -4.04 8.60 2.67
N GLY A 58 -4.68 9.74 2.48
CA GLY A 58 -4.09 11.03 2.84
C GLY A 58 -3.83 11.16 4.33
N TRP A 59 -4.80 10.72 5.14
CA TRP A 59 -4.63 10.70 6.59
C TRP A 59 -3.48 9.77 7.00
N ALA A 60 -3.42 8.58 6.42
CA ALA A 60 -2.38 7.60 6.76
C ALA A 60 -0.98 8.12 6.42
N ALA A 61 -0.81 8.72 5.23
CA ALA A 61 0.47 9.29 4.84
C ALA A 61 0.92 10.40 5.80
N ALA A 62 -0.01 11.20 6.32
CA ALA A 62 0.29 12.28 7.26
C ALA A 62 0.86 11.77 8.59
N GLN A 63 0.74 10.47 8.89
CA GLN A 63 1.33 9.87 10.08
C GLN A 63 2.83 9.60 9.96
N TYR A 64 3.40 9.79 8.76
CA TYR A 64 4.81 9.49 8.50
C TYR A 64 5.59 10.77 8.24
N ARG A 65 6.79 10.86 8.81
CA ARG A 65 7.78 11.91 8.51
C ARG A 65 9.12 11.24 8.33
N ASP A 66 9.83 11.60 7.27
CA ASP A 66 11.18 11.11 6.99
C ASP A 66 11.27 9.59 7.02
N GLY A 67 10.22 8.92 6.54
CA GLY A 67 10.12 7.48 6.60
C GLY A 67 11.00 6.78 5.58
N VAL A 68 11.50 5.62 6.00
CA VAL A 68 12.32 4.75 5.17
C VAL A 68 11.76 3.33 5.28
N TYR A 69 11.62 2.67 4.14
CA TYR A 69 11.35 1.23 4.12
C TYR A 69 12.67 0.51 4.38
N ASP A 70 12.86 0.05 5.63
CA ASP A 70 14.03 -0.75 6.00
C ASP A 70 14.00 -2.11 5.34
N HIS A 71 12.78 -2.59 5.06
CA HIS A 71 12.55 -3.90 4.50
C HIS A 71 11.20 -3.91 3.76
N PHE A 72 11.21 -4.45 2.55
CA PHE A 72 10.00 -4.70 1.77
C PHE A 72 10.22 -6.00 1.01
N GLU A 73 9.60 -7.09 1.51
CA GLU A 73 9.80 -8.42 0.97
C GLU A 73 8.53 -8.90 0.29
N VAL A 74 8.58 -9.11 -1.01
CA VAL A 74 7.48 -9.70 -1.75
C VAL A 74 7.48 -11.21 -1.50
N LEU A 75 6.39 -11.71 -0.93
CA LEU A 75 6.22 -13.13 -0.60
C LEU A 75 5.52 -13.89 -1.71
N ASP A 76 4.60 -13.22 -2.42
CA ASP A 76 3.83 -13.82 -3.49
C ASP A 76 3.43 -12.74 -4.51
N GLU A 77 3.51 -13.08 -5.79
CA GLU A 77 3.19 -12.18 -6.89
C GLU A 77 2.58 -13.00 -8.01
N VAL A 78 1.29 -12.80 -8.25
CA VAL A 78 0.57 -13.51 -9.30
C VAL A 78 -0.07 -12.48 -10.23
N VAL A 79 0.22 -12.58 -11.52
CA VAL A 79 -0.25 -11.63 -12.53
C VAL A 79 -1.05 -12.41 -13.57
N GLY A 80 -2.36 -12.17 -13.59
CA GLY A 80 -3.26 -12.71 -14.59
C GLY A 80 -3.47 -11.74 -15.74
N THR A 81 -4.46 -12.03 -16.59
CA THR A 81 -4.80 -11.17 -17.71
C THR A 81 -5.45 -9.86 -17.23
N ASP A 82 -6.42 -9.95 -16.31
CA ASP A 82 -7.22 -8.82 -15.85
C ASP A 82 -7.00 -8.47 -14.39
N PHE A 83 -6.52 -9.43 -13.59
CA PHE A 83 -6.28 -9.26 -12.16
C PHE A 83 -4.91 -9.75 -11.78
N ALA A 84 -4.38 -9.16 -10.72
CA ALA A 84 -3.12 -9.55 -10.12
C ALA A 84 -3.23 -9.42 -8.61
N HIS A 85 -2.36 -10.11 -7.88
CA HIS A 85 -2.21 -9.85 -6.45
C HIS A 85 -0.75 -9.84 -6.05
N LEU A 86 -0.50 -9.11 -4.95
CA LEU A 86 0.81 -8.97 -4.35
C LEU A 86 0.66 -9.17 -2.85
N VAL A 87 1.51 -10.02 -2.27
CA VAL A 87 1.55 -10.27 -0.83
C VAL A 87 2.97 -9.96 -0.34
N TRP A 88 3.09 -9.21 0.77
CA TRP A 88 4.42 -8.79 1.23
C TRP A 88 4.48 -8.64 2.76
N ARG A 89 5.71 -8.53 3.26
CA ARG A 89 6.01 -8.04 4.59
C ARG A 89 6.83 -6.78 4.48
N GLU A 90 6.66 -5.87 5.40
CA GLU A 90 7.41 -4.62 5.39
C GLU A 90 7.84 -4.19 6.79
N GLN A 91 8.88 -3.35 6.82
CA GLN A 91 9.27 -2.59 8.01
C GLN A 91 9.52 -1.16 7.56
N VAL A 92 8.85 -0.23 8.23
CA VAL A 92 8.98 1.20 7.95
C VAL A 92 9.41 1.89 9.24
N SER A 93 10.51 2.62 9.17
CA SER A 93 10.96 3.49 10.25
C SER A 93 10.66 4.93 9.87
N SER A 94 10.06 5.69 10.78
CA SER A 94 9.72 7.09 10.52
C SER A 94 9.69 7.88 11.81
N THR A 95 9.65 9.21 11.68
CA THR A 95 9.39 10.10 12.80
C THR A 95 7.88 10.27 12.91
N GLY A 96 7.33 10.01 14.10
CA GLY A 96 5.92 10.22 14.37
C GLY A 96 5.58 11.68 14.55
N VAL A 97 4.27 11.99 14.68
CA VAL A 97 3.77 13.35 14.84
C VAL A 97 4.26 14.01 16.14
N ASP A 98 4.63 13.19 17.12
CA ASP A 98 5.20 13.64 18.41
C ASP A 98 6.72 13.81 18.38
N GLY A 99 7.36 13.61 17.23
CA GLY A 99 8.81 13.70 17.07
C GLY A 99 9.58 12.43 17.46
N GLN A 100 8.89 11.37 17.90
CA GLN A 100 9.53 10.12 18.28
C GLN A 100 9.79 9.24 17.06
N MET A 101 10.91 8.52 17.07
CA MET A 101 11.20 7.51 16.06
C MET A 101 10.29 6.30 16.29
N LEU A 102 9.62 5.86 15.24
CA LEU A 102 8.73 4.69 15.25
C LEU A 102 9.15 3.70 14.19
N MET A 103 9.13 2.44 14.54
CA MET A 103 9.33 1.33 13.62
C MET A 103 8.05 0.52 13.56
N ARG A 104 7.53 0.33 12.34
CA ARG A 104 6.29 -0.40 12.11
C ARG A 104 6.55 -1.59 11.21
N ARG A 105 6.14 -2.77 11.67
CA ARG A 105 6.18 -3.99 10.89
C ARG A 105 4.78 -4.39 10.51
N ARG A 106 4.58 -4.75 9.23
CA ARG A 106 3.25 -5.02 8.69
C ARG A 106 3.27 -6.16 7.70
N ARG A 107 2.09 -6.76 7.55
CA ARG A 107 1.78 -7.68 6.46
C ARG A 107 0.84 -6.95 5.53
N GLY A 108 0.96 -7.21 4.22
CA GLY A 108 0.11 -6.56 3.25
C GLY A 108 -0.31 -7.47 2.11
N THR A 109 -1.51 -7.23 1.61
CA THR A 109 -2.03 -7.83 0.39
C THR A 109 -2.66 -6.74 -0.45
N GLN A 110 -2.34 -6.71 -1.74
CA GLN A 110 -3.01 -5.86 -2.71
C GLN A 110 -3.64 -6.72 -3.78
N ILE A 111 -4.81 -6.30 -4.22
CA ILE A 111 -5.47 -6.82 -5.41
C ILE A 111 -5.47 -5.72 -6.46
N HIS A 112 -5.10 -6.06 -7.68
CA HIS A 112 -4.98 -5.13 -8.79
C HIS A 112 -5.89 -5.55 -9.92
N ARG A 113 -6.38 -4.57 -10.65
CA ARG A 113 -7.21 -4.78 -11.84
C ARG A 113 -6.58 -4.03 -13.00
N ARG A 114 -6.58 -4.68 -14.18
CA ARG A 114 -6.17 -4.00 -15.39
C ARG A 114 -7.32 -3.10 -15.84
N GLU A 115 -7.04 -1.81 -15.96
CA GLU A 115 -7.98 -0.81 -16.47
C GLU A 115 -7.35 -0.19 -17.73
N GLY A 116 -7.87 -0.63 -18.90
CA GLY A 116 -7.23 -0.28 -20.17
C GLY A 116 -5.83 -0.89 -20.25
N SER A 117 -4.82 -0.06 -20.47
CA SER A 117 -3.43 -0.48 -20.56
C SER A 117 -2.68 -0.40 -19.23
N GLN A 118 -3.38 -0.02 -18.15
CA GLN A 118 -2.74 0.24 -16.87
C GLN A 118 -3.29 -0.66 -15.77
N TRP A 119 -2.40 -0.99 -14.83
CA TRP A 119 -2.78 -1.69 -13.61
C TRP A 119 -3.15 -0.68 -12.53
N ARG A 120 -4.21 -0.99 -11.77
CA ARG A 120 -4.69 -0.15 -10.67
C ARG A 120 -4.94 -1.01 -9.44
N ILE A 121 -4.64 -0.45 -8.27
CA ILE A 121 -4.96 -1.08 -6.99
C ILE A 121 -6.46 -0.94 -6.77
N ILE A 122 -7.18 -2.03 -6.52
CA ILE A 122 -8.61 -2.01 -6.20
C ILE A 122 -8.88 -2.39 -4.75
N HIS A 123 -7.93 -3.04 -4.09
CA HIS A 123 -8.06 -3.37 -2.68
C HIS A 123 -6.68 -3.51 -2.05
N GLN A 124 -6.58 -3.07 -0.80
CA GLN A 124 -5.43 -3.35 0.03
C GLN A 124 -5.89 -3.68 1.44
N HIS A 125 -5.27 -4.70 2.01
CA HIS A 125 -5.36 -5.00 3.43
C HIS A 125 -3.94 -5.06 4.00
N THR A 126 -3.66 -4.19 4.97
CA THR A 126 -2.42 -4.24 5.74
C THR A 126 -2.75 -4.31 7.21
N ASP A 127 -1.96 -5.08 7.96
CA ASP A 127 -2.10 -5.18 9.40
C ASP A 127 -0.73 -5.28 10.07
N PRO A 128 -0.66 -5.04 11.39
CA PRO A 128 0.59 -5.23 12.12
C PRO A 128 1.06 -6.69 12.05
N LEU A 129 2.35 -6.88 11.81
CA LEU A 129 2.97 -8.20 11.88
C LEU A 129 3.21 -8.56 13.35
N VAL A 130 2.50 -9.58 13.81
CA VAL A 130 2.61 -10.08 15.20
C VAL A 130 3.13 -11.51 15.19
N GLU A 131 3.58 -11.96 16.35
CA GLU A 131 4.02 -13.34 16.52
C GLU A 131 2.88 -14.32 16.28
N VAL A 132 3.23 -15.50 15.76
CA VAL A 132 2.26 -16.57 15.58
C VAL A 132 1.69 -16.97 16.93
N GLN A 133 0.37 -16.99 17.04
CA GLN A 133 -0.32 -17.41 18.26
C GLN A 133 -0.34 -18.94 18.31
N GLU A 134 0.00 -19.49 19.45
CA GLU A 134 -0.10 -20.94 19.66
C GLU A 134 -1.54 -21.36 19.89
N PRO A 135 -1.96 -22.54 19.38
CA PRO A 135 -3.32 -23.02 19.61
C PRO A 135 -3.58 -23.36 21.05
#